data_f47a057eb9bfa004e6768657612ffec6
#
_entry.id   f47a057eb9bfa004e6768657612ffec6
#
_cell.length_a   1.000
_cell.length_b   1.000
_cell.length_c   1.000
_cell.angle_alpha   90.00
_cell.angle_beta   90.00
_cell.angle_gamma   90.00
#
_symmetry.space_group_name_H-M   'P 1'
#
loop_
_entity.id
_entity.type
_entity.pdbx_description
1 polymer ?
#
loop_
_entity_poly.entity_id
_entity_poly.type
_entity_poly.pdbx_seq_one_letter_code
_entity_poly.pdbx_strand_id
1 'polypeptide(L)'
;MDWREQIAAVWAEADELGDVELVRRIDEIAADHPDDPVALFERGGARDATDDQAGAEQFYRAALEAGLPDAERAQCVIQLASTVRNLGRPEESLELLRDEFAGRPDDDPLADAAVAFAALALVDAGRPREAVVALLHTLAPHLPRYTGSVRSYADDLLEG
;
A
#
# COMPACT_ATOMS: atom_id res chain seq x y z
N MET A 1 -5.22 2.06 -28.68
CA MET A 1 -4.63 2.07 -27.32
C MET A 1 -5.77 1.71 -26.37
N ASP A 2 -5.61 0.62 -25.65
CA ASP A 2 -6.56 0.22 -24.61
C ASP A 2 -6.60 1.29 -23.51
N TRP A 3 -7.72 1.40 -22.80
CA TRP A 3 -7.87 2.40 -21.72
C TRP A 3 -6.82 2.22 -20.60
N ARG A 4 -6.41 0.99 -20.31
CA ARG A 4 -5.33 0.70 -19.33
C ARG A 4 -3.97 1.20 -19.81
N GLU A 5 -3.68 1.08 -21.10
CA GLU A 5 -2.48 1.65 -21.72
C GLU A 5 -2.52 3.19 -21.69
N GLN A 6 -3.70 3.79 -21.85
CA GLN A 6 -3.88 5.24 -21.71
C GLN A 6 -3.60 5.71 -20.28
N ILE A 7 -4.13 5.01 -19.28
CA ILE A 7 -3.83 5.30 -17.85
C ILE A 7 -2.33 5.16 -17.57
N ALA A 8 -1.70 4.08 -18.03
CA ALA A 8 -0.26 3.89 -17.88
C ALA A 8 0.57 5.03 -18.52
N ALA A 9 0.13 5.54 -19.66
CA ALA A 9 0.76 6.70 -20.30
C ALA A 9 0.61 7.97 -19.45
N VAL A 10 -0.54 8.20 -18.82
CA VAL A 10 -0.73 9.33 -17.89
C VAL A 10 0.19 9.21 -16.68
N TRP A 11 0.32 8.02 -16.09
CA TRP A 11 1.24 7.80 -14.99
C TRP A 11 2.71 8.01 -15.37
N ALA A 12 3.10 7.68 -16.59
CA ALA A 12 4.46 7.92 -17.09
C ALA A 12 4.82 9.42 -17.19
N GLU A 13 3.80 10.27 -17.30
CA GLU A 13 3.92 11.74 -17.36
C GLU A 13 3.61 12.42 -16.01
N ALA A 14 3.31 11.66 -14.94
CA ALA A 14 2.75 12.19 -13.69
C ALA A 14 3.63 13.28 -13.06
N ASP A 15 4.96 13.12 -13.08
CA ASP A 15 5.91 14.09 -12.53
C ASP A 15 5.91 15.45 -13.29
N GLU A 16 5.43 15.44 -14.55
CA GLU A 16 5.34 16.64 -15.41
C GLU A 16 3.95 17.28 -15.33
N LEU A 17 2.95 16.55 -14.85
CA LEU A 17 1.59 17.00 -14.69
C LEU A 17 1.42 17.67 -13.31
N GLY A 18 0.63 18.72 -13.22
CA GLY A 18 0.16 19.21 -11.92
C GLY A 18 -0.98 18.32 -11.38
N ASP A 19 -1.19 18.35 -10.07
CA ASP A 19 -2.16 17.51 -9.34
C ASP A 19 -3.55 17.49 -9.97
N VAL A 20 -4.07 18.65 -10.34
CA VAL A 20 -5.40 18.81 -10.95
C VAL A 20 -5.47 18.12 -12.31
N GLU A 21 -4.41 18.23 -13.10
CA GLU A 21 -4.37 17.64 -14.44
C GLU A 21 -4.22 16.12 -14.37
N LEU A 22 -3.41 15.59 -13.45
CA LEU A 22 -3.27 14.17 -13.22
C LEU A 22 -4.63 13.52 -12.90
N VAL A 23 -5.32 14.05 -11.88
CA VAL A 23 -6.64 13.55 -11.47
C VAL A 23 -7.65 13.66 -12.61
N ARG A 24 -7.68 14.81 -13.33
CA ARG A 24 -8.61 15.02 -14.43
C ARG A 24 -8.42 13.98 -15.54
N ARG A 25 -7.18 13.72 -15.98
CA ARG A 25 -6.89 12.76 -17.05
C ARG A 25 -7.24 11.33 -16.66
N ILE A 26 -6.89 10.91 -15.45
CA ILE A 26 -7.26 9.58 -14.94
C ILE A 26 -8.78 9.45 -14.87
N ASP A 27 -9.48 10.45 -14.32
CA ASP A 27 -10.94 10.43 -14.23
C ASP A 27 -11.63 10.40 -15.60
N GLU A 28 -11.14 11.14 -16.59
CA GLU A 28 -11.69 11.13 -17.96
C GLU A 28 -11.59 9.75 -18.62
N ILE A 29 -10.44 9.08 -18.50
CA ILE A 29 -10.26 7.74 -19.05
C ILE A 29 -11.13 6.73 -18.30
N ALA A 30 -11.19 6.83 -16.97
CA ALA A 30 -11.97 5.93 -16.11
C ALA A 30 -13.50 6.15 -16.21
N ALA A 31 -13.95 7.28 -16.74
CA ALA A 31 -15.39 7.62 -16.83
C ALA A 31 -16.19 6.63 -17.69
N ASP A 32 -15.58 6.04 -18.70
CA ASP A 32 -16.20 5.02 -19.55
C ASP A 32 -16.24 3.61 -18.87
N HIS A 33 -15.59 3.47 -17.71
CA HIS A 33 -15.46 2.23 -16.94
C HIS A 33 -15.83 2.42 -15.45
N PRO A 34 -17.01 2.98 -15.12
CA PRO A 34 -17.33 3.47 -13.77
C PRO A 34 -17.34 2.38 -12.69
N ASP A 35 -17.64 1.14 -13.06
CA ASP A 35 -17.73 -0.02 -12.15
C ASP A 35 -16.55 -1.00 -12.31
N ASP A 36 -15.57 -0.71 -13.17
CA ASP A 36 -14.39 -1.56 -13.32
C ASP A 36 -13.47 -1.39 -12.09
N PRO A 37 -13.15 -2.50 -11.38
CA PRO A 37 -12.34 -2.39 -10.15
C PRO A 37 -10.96 -1.77 -10.38
N VAL A 38 -10.34 -2.00 -11.54
CA VAL A 38 -9.03 -1.40 -11.86
C VAL A 38 -9.17 0.10 -12.14
N ALA A 39 -10.24 0.52 -12.83
CA ALA A 39 -10.49 1.94 -13.04
C ALA A 39 -10.75 2.69 -11.73
N LEU A 40 -11.47 2.07 -10.79
CA LEU A 40 -11.66 2.61 -9.44
C LEU A 40 -10.32 2.68 -8.68
N PHE A 41 -9.49 1.65 -8.76
CA PHE A 41 -8.16 1.62 -8.14
C PHE A 41 -7.28 2.77 -8.67
N GLU A 42 -7.22 2.98 -9.97
CA GLU A 42 -6.43 4.06 -10.59
C GLU A 42 -6.92 5.45 -10.18
N ARG A 43 -8.23 5.65 -10.04
CA ARG A 43 -8.81 6.89 -9.51
C ARG A 43 -8.42 7.13 -8.05
N GLY A 44 -8.34 6.08 -7.26
CA GLY A 44 -7.80 6.12 -5.89
C GLY A 44 -6.33 6.54 -5.88
N GLY A 45 -5.51 5.91 -6.72
CA GLY A 45 -4.09 6.23 -6.88
C GLY A 45 -3.81 7.68 -7.26
N ALA A 46 -4.60 8.23 -8.20
CA ALA A 46 -4.46 9.63 -8.60
C ALA A 46 -4.72 10.60 -7.43
N ARG A 47 -5.70 10.29 -6.56
CA ARG A 47 -6.01 11.10 -5.38
C ARG A 47 -4.96 10.96 -4.29
N ASP A 48 -4.46 9.75 -4.08
CA ASP A 48 -3.39 9.49 -3.13
C ASP A 48 -2.11 10.27 -3.51
N ALA A 49 -1.74 10.23 -4.78
CA ALA A 49 -0.60 10.97 -5.33
C ALA A 49 -0.72 12.50 -5.22
N THR A 50 -1.93 13.02 -5.02
CA THR A 50 -2.23 14.46 -4.92
C THR A 50 -2.72 14.88 -3.53
N ASP A 51 -2.40 14.09 -2.49
CA ASP A 51 -2.74 14.34 -1.08
C ASP A 51 -4.26 14.41 -0.75
N ASP A 52 -5.14 13.97 -1.66
CA ASP A 52 -6.56 13.78 -1.36
C ASP A 52 -6.79 12.41 -0.70
N GLN A 53 -6.36 12.26 0.55
CA GLN A 53 -6.44 11.00 1.29
C GLN A 53 -7.88 10.49 1.45
N ALA A 54 -8.84 11.39 1.68
CA ALA A 54 -10.25 11.01 1.85
C ALA A 54 -10.88 10.49 0.53
N GLY A 55 -10.57 11.14 -0.59
CA GLY A 55 -10.98 10.69 -1.91
C GLY A 55 -10.32 9.37 -2.30
N ALA A 56 -9.02 9.21 -2.01
CA ALA A 56 -8.28 7.98 -2.25
C ALA A 56 -8.91 6.80 -1.51
N GLU A 57 -9.20 6.94 -0.22
CA GLU A 57 -9.85 5.90 0.59
C GLU A 57 -11.17 5.43 -0.03
N GLN A 58 -12.03 6.36 -0.45
CA GLN A 58 -13.33 6.02 -1.04
C GLN A 58 -13.17 5.14 -2.28
N PHE A 59 -12.26 5.49 -3.18
CA PHE A 59 -12.03 4.74 -4.40
C PHE A 59 -11.34 3.39 -4.16
N TYR A 60 -10.38 3.31 -3.25
CA TYR A 60 -9.73 2.04 -2.91
C TYR A 60 -10.72 1.05 -2.30
N ARG A 61 -11.61 1.49 -1.41
CA ARG A 61 -12.66 0.63 -0.86
C ARG A 61 -13.64 0.17 -1.92
N ALA A 62 -14.08 1.06 -2.80
CA ALA A 62 -14.95 0.71 -3.92
C ALA A 62 -14.28 -0.29 -4.87
N ALA A 63 -12.98 -0.13 -5.18
CA ALA A 63 -12.23 -1.06 -6.00
C ALA A 63 -12.16 -2.46 -5.37
N LEU A 64 -11.90 -2.55 -4.06
CA LEU A 64 -11.88 -3.82 -3.33
C LEU A 64 -13.26 -4.50 -3.30
N GLU A 65 -14.34 -3.74 -3.11
CA GLU A 65 -15.72 -4.25 -3.15
C GLU A 65 -16.11 -4.73 -4.55
N ALA A 66 -15.65 -4.06 -5.60
CA ALA A 66 -15.89 -4.45 -6.98
C ALA A 66 -15.10 -5.69 -7.42
N GLY A 67 -14.14 -6.15 -6.61
CA GLY A 67 -13.40 -7.39 -6.83
C GLY A 67 -12.16 -7.24 -7.70
N LEU A 68 -11.18 -6.47 -7.22
CA LEU A 68 -9.87 -6.38 -7.86
C LEU A 68 -9.23 -7.75 -8.09
N PRO A 69 -8.53 -7.94 -9.24
CA PRO A 69 -7.66 -9.10 -9.43
C PRO A 69 -6.61 -9.18 -8.32
N ASP A 70 -6.10 -10.39 -8.05
CA ASP A 70 -5.27 -10.65 -6.86
C ASP A 70 -4.00 -9.79 -6.77
N ALA A 71 -3.33 -9.54 -7.90
CA ALA A 71 -2.12 -8.73 -7.94
C ALA A 71 -2.40 -7.25 -7.59
N GLU A 72 -3.42 -6.66 -8.21
CA GLU A 72 -3.85 -5.28 -7.94
C GLU A 72 -4.50 -5.16 -6.56
N ARG A 73 -5.16 -6.22 -6.07
CA ARG A 73 -5.76 -6.26 -4.74
C ARG A 73 -4.72 -6.08 -3.64
N ALA A 74 -3.62 -6.82 -3.68
CA ALA A 74 -2.54 -6.70 -2.70
C ALA A 74 -1.96 -5.27 -2.67
N GLN A 75 -1.71 -4.71 -3.84
CA GLN A 75 -1.22 -3.33 -3.98
C GLN A 75 -2.23 -2.32 -3.43
N CYS A 76 -3.51 -2.48 -3.78
CA CYS A 76 -4.59 -1.61 -3.31
C CYS A 76 -4.69 -1.63 -1.77
N VAL A 77 -4.58 -2.80 -1.14
CA VAL A 77 -4.64 -2.89 0.32
C VAL A 77 -3.46 -2.19 0.98
N ILE A 78 -2.24 -2.29 0.44
CA ILE A 78 -1.09 -1.54 0.95
C ILE A 78 -1.33 -0.03 0.83
N GLN A 79 -1.80 0.44 -0.31
CA GLN A 79 -2.09 1.87 -0.51
C GLN A 79 -3.22 2.36 0.39
N LEU A 80 -4.31 1.59 0.50
CA LEU A 80 -5.40 1.90 1.43
C LEU A 80 -4.91 1.96 2.88
N ALA A 81 -4.10 1.00 3.31
CA ALA A 81 -3.53 0.98 4.67
C ALA A 81 -2.67 2.21 4.94
N SER A 82 -1.87 2.64 3.97
CA SER A 82 -1.10 3.90 4.07
C SER A 82 -2.01 5.11 4.17
N THR A 83 -3.04 5.21 3.33
CA THR A 83 -4.04 6.28 3.33
C THR A 83 -4.77 6.36 4.67
N VAL A 84 -5.26 5.23 5.18
CA VAL A 84 -5.97 5.13 6.46
C VAL A 84 -5.07 5.53 7.63
N ARG A 85 -3.79 5.14 7.62
CA ARG A 85 -2.79 5.59 8.59
C ARG A 85 -2.63 7.12 8.55
N ASN A 86 -2.48 7.71 7.36
CA ASN A 86 -2.35 9.16 7.18
C ASN A 86 -3.60 9.92 7.68
N LEU A 87 -4.76 9.28 7.62
CA LEU A 87 -6.01 9.81 8.19
C LEU A 87 -6.11 9.62 9.73
N GLY A 88 -5.03 9.16 10.39
CA GLY A 88 -4.97 9.02 11.84
C GLY A 88 -5.58 7.73 12.39
N ARG A 89 -5.69 6.69 11.57
CA ARG A 89 -6.24 5.37 11.94
C ARG A 89 -5.20 4.25 11.81
N PRO A 90 -4.08 4.29 12.56
CA PRO A 90 -3.00 3.31 12.42
C PRO A 90 -3.41 1.88 12.76
N GLU A 91 -4.31 1.67 13.71
CA GLU A 91 -4.77 0.32 14.08
C GLU A 91 -5.57 -0.32 12.94
N GLU A 92 -6.44 0.44 12.26
CA GLU A 92 -7.16 -0.03 11.08
C GLU A 92 -6.20 -0.37 9.93
N SER A 93 -5.16 0.44 9.75
CA SER A 93 -4.08 0.15 8.79
C SER A 93 -3.41 -1.19 9.05
N LEU A 94 -3.09 -1.48 10.32
CA LEU A 94 -2.51 -2.77 10.73
C LEU A 94 -3.46 -3.95 10.46
N GLU A 95 -4.76 -3.78 10.74
CA GLU A 95 -5.76 -4.80 10.48
C GLU A 95 -5.88 -5.13 8.98
N LEU A 96 -5.95 -4.11 8.12
CA LEU A 96 -6.02 -4.27 6.67
C LEU A 96 -4.83 -5.09 6.14
N LEU A 97 -3.60 -4.72 6.54
CA LEU A 97 -2.39 -5.43 6.11
C LEU A 97 -2.34 -6.86 6.65
N ARG A 98 -2.66 -7.06 7.93
CA ARG A 98 -2.67 -8.39 8.52
C ARG A 98 -3.66 -9.31 7.81
N ASP A 99 -4.89 -8.85 7.58
CA ASP A 99 -5.95 -9.68 7.03
C ASP A 99 -5.69 -10.05 5.56
N GLU A 100 -5.11 -9.15 4.78
CA GLU A 100 -4.73 -9.42 3.40
C GLU A 100 -3.54 -10.37 3.30
N PHE A 101 -2.50 -10.17 4.11
CA PHE A 101 -1.23 -10.89 3.95
C PHE A 101 -1.15 -12.18 4.77
N ALA A 102 -2.04 -12.43 5.75
CA ALA A 102 -2.05 -13.66 6.54
C ALA A 102 -2.28 -14.94 5.71
N GLY A 103 -2.94 -14.84 4.56
CA GLY A 103 -3.21 -15.96 3.67
C GLY A 103 -2.33 -16.02 2.42
N ARG A 104 -1.39 -15.06 2.26
CA ARG A 104 -0.50 -15.01 1.10
C ARG A 104 0.76 -15.85 1.31
N PRO A 105 1.40 -16.33 0.23
CA PRO A 105 2.68 -17.02 0.33
C PRO A 105 3.77 -16.15 0.93
N ASP A 106 4.73 -16.76 1.64
CA ASP A 106 5.87 -16.03 2.24
C ASP A 106 6.78 -15.35 1.19
N ASP A 107 6.74 -15.83 -0.06
CA ASP A 107 7.46 -15.26 -1.20
C ASP A 107 6.62 -14.31 -2.06
N ASP A 108 5.48 -13.85 -1.56
CA ASP A 108 4.70 -12.81 -2.23
C ASP A 108 5.58 -11.57 -2.48
N PRO A 109 5.63 -11.06 -3.72
CA PRO A 109 6.53 -9.95 -4.07
C PRO A 109 6.23 -8.65 -3.29
N LEU A 110 5.06 -8.52 -2.68
CA LEU A 110 4.67 -7.37 -1.86
C LEU A 110 4.76 -7.62 -0.35
N ALA A 111 5.17 -8.83 0.10
CA ALA A 111 5.25 -9.15 1.52
C ALA A 111 6.15 -8.19 2.30
N ASP A 112 7.35 -7.91 1.80
CA ASP A 112 8.30 -6.99 2.46
C ASP A 112 7.76 -5.55 2.49
N ALA A 113 7.08 -5.12 1.42
CA ALA A 113 6.43 -3.82 1.38
C ALA A 113 5.29 -3.73 2.42
N ALA A 114 4.47 -4.78 2.55
CA ALA A 114 3.41 -4.83 3.55
C ALA A 114 3.98 -4.69 4.98
N VAL A 115 5.09 -5.37 5.29
CA VAL A 115 5.77 -5.23 6.59
C VAL A 115 6.29 -3.80 6.79
N ALA A 116 6.85 -3.17 5.76
CA ALA A 116 7.34 -1.80 5.86
C ALA A 116 6.21 -0.81 6.18
N PHE A 117 5.06 -0.92 5.52
CA PHE A 117 3.89 -0.07 5.82
C PHE A 117 3.28 -0.39 7.18
N ALA A 118 3.25 -1.67 7.58
CA ALA A 118 2.83 -2.05 8.93
C ALA A 118 3.76 -1.46 10.01
N ALA A 119 5.07 -1.44 9.77
CA ALA A 119 6.01 -0.83 10.70
C ALA A 119 5.77 0.68 10.89
N LEU A 120 5.43 1.42 9.82
CA LEU A 120 5.04 2.82 9.92
C LEU A 120 3.77 2.98 10.77
N ALA A 121 2.77 2.13 10.56
CA ALA A 121 1.54 2.15 11.34
C ALA A 121 1.78 1.77 12.82
N LEU A 122 2.69 0.83 13.10
CA LEU A 122 3.11 0.49 14.47
C LEU A 122 3.76 1.67 15.18
N VAL A 123 4.58 2.46 14.49
CA VAL A 123 5.17 3.69 15.08
C VAL A 123 4.07 4.67 15.46
N ASP A 124 3.12 4.93 14.55
CA ASP A 124 2.01 5.86 14.79
C ASP A 124 1.05 5.36 15.90
N ALA A 125 0.94 4.04 16.04
CA ALA A 125 0.20 3.38 17.13
C ALA A 125 0.95 3.36 18.48
N GLY A 126 2.15 3.98 18.57
CA GLY A 126 2.96 4.02 19.80
C GLY A 126 3.71 2.71 20.10
N ARG A 127 3.90 1.84 19.11
CA ARG A 127 4.56 0.53 19.20
C ARG A 127 5.88 0.46 18.41
N PRO A 128 6.82 1.42 18.58
CA PRO A 128 8.00 1.53 17.73
C PRO A 128 8.97 0.34 17.87
N ARG A 129 9.04 -0.32 19.04
CA ARG A 129 9.90 -1.50 19.19
C ARG A 129 9.44 -2.64 18.29
N GLU A 130 8.13 -2.89 18.24
CA GLU A 130 7.56 -3.91 17.35
C GLU A 130 7.81 -3.60 15.87
N ALA A 131 7.73 -2.31 15.48
CA ALA A 131 8.09 -1.87 14.15
C ALA A 131 9.55 -2.22 13.80
N VAL A 132 10.49 -1.92 14.70
CA VAL A 132 11.92 -2.23 14.51
C VAL A 132 12.13 -3.74 14.39
N VAL A 133 11.50 -4.53 15.26
CA VAL A 133 11.61 -6.00 15.21
C VAL A 133 11.11 -6.55 13.89
N ALA A 134 9.92 -6.14 13.43
CA ALA A 134 9.36 -6.57 12.16
C ALA A 134 10.31 -6.25 10.97
N LEU A 135 10.84 -5.01 10.93
CA LEU A 135 11.77 -4.59 9.89
C LEU A 135 13.10 -5.35 9.94
N LEU A 136 13.65 -5.63 11.13
CA LEU A 136 14.90 -6.39 11.28
C LEU A 136 14.71 -7.85 10.84
N HIS A 137 13.59 -8.48 11.17
CA HIS A 137 13.28 -9.82 10.68
C HIS A 137 13.14 -9.88 9.17
N THR A 138 12.51 -8.87 8.56
CA THR A 138 12.38 -8.75 7.10
C THR A 138 13.72 -8.49 6.43
N LEU A 139 14.57 -7.65 7.01
CA LEU A 139 15.89 -7.33 6.46
C LEU A 139 16.89 -8.49 6.59
N ALA A 140 16.84 -9.24 7.69
CA ALA A 140 17.84 -10.24 8.05
C ALA A 140 18.14 -11.27 6.94
N PRO A 141 17.17 -11.83 6.19
CA PRO A 141 17.43 -12.75 5.09
C PRO A 141 18.21 -12.14 3.94
N HIS A 142 18.16 -10.83 3.76
CA HIS A 142 18.83 -10.10 2.68
C HIS A 142 20.26 -9.69 3.02
N LEU A 143 20.70 -9.91 4.28
CA LEU A 143 22.05 -9.58 4.71
C LEU A 143 23.06 -10.65 4.27
N PRO A 144 24.23 -10.26 3.74
CA PRO A 144 25.26 -11.23 3.38
C PRO A 144 25.93 -11.91 4.59
N ARG A 145 25.82 -11.28 5.78
CA ARG A 145 26.35 -11.75 7.07
C ARG A 145 25.44 -11.27 8.22
N TYR A 146 25.60 -11.92 9.37
CA TYR A 146 24.95 -11.53 10.64
C TYR A 146 23.44 -11.79 10.71
N THR A 147 22.85 -12.52 9.79
CA THR A 147 21.42 -12.84 9.77
C THR A 147 20.93 -13.38 11.12
N GLY A 148 21.66 -14.37 11.71
CA GLY A 148 21.30 -14.95 13.01
C GLY A 148 21.42 -13.96 14.17
N SER A 149 22.48 -13.16 14.20
CA SER A 149 22.68 -12.15 15.25
C SER A 149 21.63 -11.06 15.21
N VAL A 150 21.27 -10.59 14.00
CA VAL A 150 20.24 -9.54 13.82
C VAL A 150 18.88 -10.07 14.30
N ARG A 151 18.52 -11.32 13.96
CA ARG A 151 17.27 -11.91 14.44
C ARG A 151 17.24 -12.04 15.96
N SER A 152 18.31 -12.59 16.57
CA SER A 152 18.38 -12.73 18.02
C SER A 152 18.26 -11.40 18.76
N TYR A 153 18.98 -10.37 18.31
CA TYR A 153 18.90 -9.04 18.92
C TYR A 153 17.55 -8.36 18.67
N ALA A 154 16.88 -8.66 17.56
CA ALA A 154 15.52 -8.17 17.33
C ALA A 154 14.54 -8.78 18.35
N ASP A 155 14.64 -10.10 18.60
CA ASP A 155 13.79 -10.79 19.58
C ASP A 155 14.00 -10.23 21.01
N ASP A 156 15.26 -9.94 21.39
CA ASP A 156 15.60 -9.34 22.68
C ASP A 156 14.93 -7.97 22.92
N LEU A 157 14.60 -7.22 21.85
CA LEU A 157 13.90 -5.93 21.97
C LEU A 157 12.47 -6.04 22.49
N LEU A 158 11.84 -7.20 22.36
CA LEU A 158 10.47 -7.43 22.85
C LEU A 158 10.45 -7.91 24.32
N GLU A 159 11.57 -8.44 24.82
CA GLU A 159 11.67 -8.99 26.17
C GLU A 159 12.00 -7.93 27.23
N GLY A 160 12.39 -6.73 26.83
CA GLY A 160 12.80 -5.61 27.71
C GLY A 160 11.83 -4.44 27.66
#